data_1dc2eb1ec48695a5a1936600ad591b3d
#
_entry.id   1dc2eb1ec48695a5a1936600ad591b3d
#
_cell.length_a   1.000
_cell.length_b   1.000
_cell.length_c   1.000
_cell.angle_alpha   90.00
_cell.angle_beta   90.00
_cell.angle_gamma   90.00
#
_symmetry.space_group_name_H-M   'P 1'
#
loop_
_entity.id
_entity.type
_entity.pdbx_description
1 polymer ?
#
loop_
_entity_poly.entity_id
_entity_poly.type
_entity_poly.pdbx_seq_one_letter_code
_entity_poly.pdbx_strand_id
1 'polypeptide(L)'
;MLFTPHDIIVAHMKFEEIKFNIGELKGISKKTIEEHLKLYAGYVKNANLILEKIPEYQGYTKEDTFAPYVVDEIQRRFAFEFDGMRNHEYYFKSLEGGAKIVKGESPLKKAMTEEWGSVDLWFARFKTIAMTRGIGWAVLYYDPINKKLLNAWIDEQHLGHLTGLAWIFGIDMWEHSFYLDYATDKKKYVDAFLDNVNWEVVEKNFSKVIGTQ
;
A
#
# COMPACT_ATOMS: atom_id res chain seq x y z
N MET A 1 -14.27 39.75 -18.41
CA MET A 1 -14.53 39.30 -17.06
C MET A 1 -13.31 38.47 -16.66
N LEU A 2 -12.41 39.04 -15.87
CA LEU A 2 -11.23 38.38 -15.39
C LEU A 2 -11.65 37.55 -14.15
N PHE A 3 -11.62 36.24 -14.25
CA PHE A 3 -11.82 35.35 -13.09
C PHE A 3 -10.71 35.65 -12.08
N THR A 4 -11.08 36.02 -10.87
CA THR A 4 -10.15 36.12 -9.77
C THR A 4 -9.76 34.70 -9.32
N PRO A 5 -8.53 34.46 -8.82
CA PRO A 5 -8.09 33.15 -8.37
C PRO A 5 -8.94 32.54 -7.24
N HIS A 6 -9.85 33.29 -6.65
CA HIS A 6 -10.72 32.88 -5.54
C HIS A 6 -12.02 32.16 -5.96
N ASP A 7 -12.35 32.14 -7.27
CA ASP A 7 -13.64 31.63 -7.72
C ASP A 7 -13.65 30.16 -8.19
N ILE A 8 -12.49 29.50 -8.16
CA ILE A 8 -12.40 28.06 -8.48
C ILE A 8 -12.27 27.26 -7.17
N ILE A 9 -13.33 27.19 -6.42
CA ILE A 9 -13.47 26.11 -5.43
C ILE A 9 -13.85 24.87 -6.24
N VAL A 10 -12.86 24.21 -6.80
CA VAL A 10 -13.03 22.83 -7.25
C VAL A 10 -13.21 22.01 -5.97
N ALA A 11 -14.42 21.55 -5.72
CA ALA A 11 -14.68 20.60 -4.64
C ALA A 11 -13.91 19.32 -4.96
N HIS A 12 -12.66 19.23 -4.52
CA HIS A 12 -11.89 18.00 -4.62
C HIS A 12 -12.58 16.95 -3.76
N MET A 13 -12.92 15.80 -4.36
CA MET A 13 -13.34 14.64 -3.58
C MET A 13 -12.22 14.31 -2.62
N LYS A 14 -12.54 14.34 -1.30
CA LYS A 14 -11.57 13.96 -0.26
C LYS A 14 -11.47 12.45 -0.18
N PHE A 15 -10.26 11.95 0.06
CA PHE A 15 -10.06 10.57 0.46
C PHE A 15 -10.65 10.36 1.85
N GLU A 16 -11.41 9.28 2.01
CA GLU A 16 -12.02 8.92 3.28
C GLU A 16 -11.21 7.81 3.96
N GLU A 17 -11.02 7.93 5.26
CA GLU A 17 -10.38 6.88 6.05
C GLU A 17 -11.25 5.62 6.09
N ILE A 18 -10.74 4.52 5.55
CA ILE A 18 -11.40 3.21 5.61
C ILE A 18 -11.30 2.66 7.03
N LYS A 19 -12.41 2.17 7.57
CA LYS A 19 -12.44 1.44 8.85
C LYS A 19 -12.34 -0.04 8.56
N PHE A 20 -11.28 -0.68 9.08
CA PHE A 20 -11.02 -2.09 8.89
C PHE A 20 -11.52 -2.91 10.08
N ASN A 21 -12.17 -4.04 9.78
CA ASN A 21 -12.58 -5.00 10.80
C ASN A 21 -11.49 -6.06 10.99
N ILE A 22 -10.43 -5.70 11.72
CA ILE A 22 -9.31 -6.58 12.04
C ILE A 22 -9.53 -7.15 13.42
N GLY A 23 -9.68 -8.48 13.50
CA GLY A 23 -9.79 -9.21 14.75
C GLY A 23 -8.46 -9.37 15.47
N GLU A 24 -8.41 -10.26 16.44
CA GLU A 24 -7.17 -10.65 17.10
C GLU A 24 -6.25 -11.40 16.12
N LEU A 25 -4.99 -10.98 16.05
CA LEU A 25 -3.98 -11.56 15.17
C LEU A 25 -3.00 -12.41 16.00
N LYS A 26 -2.62 -13.57 15.46
CA LYS A 26 -1.63 -14.43 16.09
C LYS A 26 -0.23 -13.84 15.93
N GLY A 27 0.40 -13.51 17.05
CA GLY A 27 1.78 -12.99 17.05
C GLY A 27 1.93 -11.51 16.70
N ILE A 28 0.86 -10.80 16.34
CA ILE A 28 0.86 -9.35 16.13
C ILE A 28 -0.08 -8.73 17.16
N SER A 29 0.44 -7.87 18.02
CA SER A 29 -0.33 -7.31 19.12
C SER A 29 -1.39 -6.31 18.62
N LYS A 30 -2.48 -6.21 19.39
CA LYS A 30 -3.50 -5.19 19.16
C LYS A 30 -2.88 -3.80 19.18
N LYS A 31 -1.89 -3.56 20.05
CA LYS A 31 -1.17 -2.28 20.14
C LYS A 31 -0.46 -1.93 18.85
N THR A 32 0.25 -2.88 18.23
CA THR A 32 0.91 -2.68 16.94
C THR A 32 -0.10 -2.27 15.86
N ILE A 33 -1.23 -2.96 15.76
CA ILE A 33 -2.28 -2.62 14.79
C ILE A 33 -2.90 -1.24 15.07
N GLU A 34 -3.19 -0.89 16.33
CA GLU A 34 -3.74 0.41 16.68
C GLU A 34 -2.80 1.57 16.34
N GLU A 35 -1.49 1.45 16.61
CA GLU A 35 -0.51 2.47 16.25
C GLU A 35 -0.31 2.56 14.73
N HIS A 36 -0.31 1.42 14.05
CA HIS A 36 -0.18 1.36 12.60
C HIS A 36 -1.40 2.01 11.88
N LEU A 37 -2.62 1.78 12.39
CA LEU A 37 -3.84 2.45 11.89
C LEU A 37 -3.81 3.97 12.08
N LYS A 38 -3.16 4.48 13.14
CA LYS A 38 -2.97 5.94 13.32
C LYS A 38 -2.05 6.54 12.27
N LEU A 39 -1.00 5.79 11.85
CA LEU A 39 -0.13 6.22 10.76
C LEU A 39 -0.91 6.27 9.44
N TYR A 40 -1.71 5.24 9.14
CA TYR A 40 -2.60 5.23 7.99
C TYR A 40 -3.53 6.45 7.96
N ALA A 41 -4.19 6.77 9.09
CA ALA A 41 -5.04 7.97 9.19
C ALA A 41 -4.25 9.27 8.92
N GLY A 42 -2.97 9.30 9.32
CA GLY A 42 -2.04 10.39 9.00
C GLY A 42 -1.82 10.56 7.51
N TYR A 43 -1.59 9.48 6.77
CA TYR A 43 -1.44 9.51 5.31
C TYR A 43 -2.71 10.00 4.60
N VAL A 44 -3.89 9.52 5.00
CA VAL A 44 -5.19 10.01 4.46
C VAL A 44 -5.33 11.52 4.67
N LYS A 45 -5.07 11.99 5.88
CA LYS A 45 -5.10 13.42 6.23
C LYS A 45 -4.15 14.24 5.39
N ASN A 46 -2.90 13.78 5.26
CA ASN A 46 -1.85 14.53 4.57
C ASN A 46 -2.06 14.54 3.06
N ALA A 47 -2.49 13.44 2.45
CA ALA A 47 -2.85 13.40 1.02
C ALA A 47 -3.96 14.42 0.71
N ASN A 48 -5.01 14.50 1.54
CA ASN A 48 -6.06 15.50 1.40
C ASN A 48 -5.55 16.92 1.60
N LEU A 49 -4.68 17.15 2.61
CA LEU A 49 -4.12 18.47 2.89
C LEU A 49 -3.29 18.99 1.71
N ILE A 50 -2.50 18.12 1.08
CA ILE A 50 -1.71 18.49 -0.10
C ILE A 50 -2.63 18.94 -1.24
N LEU A 51 -3.67 18.16 -1.55
CA LEU A 51 -4.63 18.51 -2.60
C LEU A 51 -5.37 19.82 -2.32
N GLU A 52 -5.65 20.11 -1.06
CA GLU A 52 -6.28 21.36 -0.63
C GLU A 52 -5.32 22.56 -0.79
N LYS A 53 -4.02 22.37 -0.50
CA LYS A 53 -3.04 23.44 -0.45
C LYS A 53 -2.38 23.79 -1.79
N ILE A 54 -2.27 22.83 -2.71
CA ILE A 54 -1.66 23.08 -4.02
C ILE A 54 -2.28 24.29 -4.73
N PRO A 55 -3.62 24.43 -4.89
CA PRO A 55 -4.22 25.58 -5.55
C PRO A 55 -3.95 26.90 -4.83
N GLU A 56 -3.88 26.88 -3.49
CA GLU A 56 -3.59 28.06 -2.68
C GLU A 56 -2.19 28.59 -2.97
N TYR A 57 -1.16 27.72 -2.97
CA TYR A 57 0.22 28.12 -3.24
C TYR A 57 0.48 28.47 -4.71
N GLN A 58 -0.22 27.89 -5.66
CA GLN A 58 -0.10 28.23 -7.08
C GLN A 58 -0.45 29.71 -7.37
N GLY A 59 -1.28 30.33 -6.53
CA GLY A 59 -1.61 31.76 -6.61
C GLY A 59 -0.45 32.69 -6.27
N TYR A 60 0.52 32.26 -5.46
CA TYR A 60 1.64 33.10 -4.98
C TYR A 60 2.85 33.12 -5.91
N THR A 61 2.90 32.29 -6.94
CA THR A 61 4.09 32.10 -7.80
C THR A 61 4.50 33.34 -8.62
N LYS A 62 3.65 34.36 -8.73
CA LYS A 62 3.93 35.56 -9.51
C LYS A 62 4.75 36.63 -8.76
N GLU A 63 4.63 36.68 -7.44
CA GLU A 63 5.21 37.72 -6.59
C GLU A 63 6.31 37.17 -5.67
N ASP A 64 6.26 35.88 -5.33
CA ASP A 64 7.22 35.20 -4.49
C ASP A 64 8.09 34.24 -5.30
N THR A 65 9.36 34.56 -5.45
CA THR A 65 10.34 33.75 -6.20
C THR A 65 10.64 32.39 -5.51
N PHE A 66 10.26 32.20 -4.25
CA PHE A 66 10.45 30.96 -3.52
C PHE A 66 9.22 30.03 -3.60
N ALA A 67 8.04 30.57 -3.90
CA ALA A 67 6.80 29.79 -3.97
C ALA A 67 6.88 28.59 -4.95
N PRO A 68 7.54 28.64 -6.11
CA PRO A 68 7.70 27.46 -6.97
C PRO A 68 8.36 26.28 -6.27
N TYR A 69 9.40 26.50 -5.46
CA TYR A 69 10.07 25.44 -4.71
C TYR A 69 9.13 24.79 -3.69
N VAL A 70 8.25 25.56 -3.04
CA VAL A 70 7.25 25.05 -2.11
C VAL A 70 6.24 24.18 -2.86
N VAL A 71 5.75 24.65 -4.00
CA VAL A 71 4.79 23.89 -4.85
C VAL A 71 5.41 22.60 -5.34
N ASP A 72 6.64 22.65 -5.83
CA ASP A 72 7.35 21.47 -6.34
C ASP A 72 7.55 20.42 -5.23
N GLU A 73 7.94 20.84 -4.02
CA GLU A 73 8.13 19.91 -2.91
C GLU A 73 6.79 19.33 -2.42
N ILE A 74 5.74 20.13 -2.33
CA ILE A 74 4.40 19.65 -1.98
C ILE A 74 3.93 18.63 -3.03
N GLN A 75 4.14 18.92 -4.31
CA GLN A 75 3.76 18.03 -5.41
C GLN A 75 4.56 16.72 -5.38
N ARG A 76 5.87 16.81 -5.11
CA ARG A 76 6.74 15.64 -4.97
C ARG A 76 6.31 14.78 -3.76
N ARG A 77 5.94 15.41 -2.66
CA ARG A 77 5.51 14.74 -1.43
C ARG A 77 4.16 14.04 -1.58
N PHE A 78 3.31 14.48 -2.51
CA PHE A 78 2.00 13.87 -2.71
C PHE A 78 2.07 12.36 -2.96
N ALA A 79 3.01 11.89 -3.79
CA ALA A 79 3.18 10.47 -4.07
C ALA A 79 3.47 9.67 -2.78
N PHE A 80 4.31 10.19 -1.88
CA PHE A 80 4.60 9.53 -0.61
C PHE A 80 3.34 9.38 0.26
N GLU A 81 2.54 10.44 0.41
CA GLU A 81 1.35 10.40 1.25
C GLU A 81 0.22 9.56 0.62
N PHE A 82 0.04 9.68 -0.71
CA PHE A 82 -0.96 8.90 -1.44
C PHE A 82 -0.65 7.40 -1.44
N ASP A 83 0.59 7.03 -1.77
CA ASP A 83 0.99 5.63 -1.79
C ASP A 83 1.06 5.07 -0.36
N GLY A 84 1.48 5.88 0.62
CA GLY A 84 1.37 5.52 2.02
C GLY A 84 -0.06 5.16 2.42
N MET A 85 -1.03 5.99 2.07
CA MET A 85 -2.45 5.70 2.27
C MET A 85 -2.86 4.40 1.56
N ARG A 86 -2.58 4.30 0.24
CA ARG A 86 -3.07 3.20 -0.60
C ARG A 86 -2.43 1.86 -0.23
N ASN A 87 -1.13 1.83 0.06
CA ASN A 87 -0.42 0.62 0.47
C ASN A 87 -0.98 0.06 1.77
N HIS A 88 -1.27 0.94 2.74
CA HIS A 88 -1.89 0.54 4.01
C HIS A 88 -3.32 0.01 3.83
N GLU A 89 -4.09 0.56 2.89
CA GLU A 89 -5.42 0.04 2.57
C GLU A 89 -5.35 -1.41 2.07
N TYR A 90 -4.41 -1.74 1.19
CA TYR A 90 -4.19 -3.12 0.75
C TYR A 90 -3.70 -4.02 1.88
N TYR A 91 -2.78 -3.53 2.71
CA TYR A 91 -2.24 -4.25 3.85
C TYR A 91 -3.34 -4.63 4.86
N PHE A 92 -4.07 -3.65 5.38
CA PHE A 92 -5.12 -3.90 6.37
C PHE A 92 -6.27 -4.71 5.79
N LYS A 93 -6.62 -4.48 4.53
CA LYS A 93 -7.66 -5.26 3.84
C LYS A 93 -7.32 -6.74 3.78
N SER A 94 -6.05 -7.08 3.63
CA SER A 94 -5.60 -8.48 3.60
C SER A 94 -5.70 -9.19 4.97
N LEU A 95 -5.88 -8.43 6.06
CA LEU A 95 -6.04 -8.96 7.43
C LEU A 95 -7.51 -9.02 7.88
N GLU A 96 -8.43 -8.39 7.14
CA GLU A 96 -9.84 -8.36 7.51
C GLU A 96 -10.49 -9.75 7.53
N GLY A 97 -11.31 -9.98 8.55
CA GLY A 97 -12.05 -11.22 8.70
C GLY A 97 -11.21 -12.41 9.16
N GLY A 98 -9.97 -12.15 9.58
CA GLY A 98 -9.02 -13.15 10.11
C GLY A 98 -8.39 -14.02 9.03
N ALA A 99 -7.42 -14.84 9.44
CA ALA A 99 -6.71 -15.76 8.56
C ALA A 99 -7.64 -16.73 7.83
N LYS A 100 -7.52 -16.80 6.52
CA LYS A 100 -8.26 -17.75 5.69
C LYS A 100 -7.38 -18.32 4.60
N ILE A 101 -7.55 -19.61 4.36
CA ILE A 101 -6.85 -20.34 3.31
C ILE A 101 -7.84 -20.61 2.17
N VAL A 102 -7.48 -20.26 0.95
CA VAL A 102 -8.23 -20.67 -0.25
C VAL A 102 -8.09 -22.19 -0.40
N LYS A 103 -9.22 -22.91 -0.31
CA LYS A 103 -9.27 -24.37 -0.46
C LYS A 103 -9.23 -24.76 -1.94
N GLY A 104 -8.50 -25.84 -2.26
CA GLY A 104 -8.40 -26.35 -3.62
C GLY A 104 -7.63 -25.41 -4.58
N GLU A 105 -7.82 -25.62 -5.87
CA GLU A 105 -7.25 -24.81 -6.91
C GLU A 105 -7.97 -23.46 -7.02
N SER A 106 -7.20 -22.42 -7.38
CA SER A 106 -7.72 -21.09 -7.59
C SER A 106 -6.93 -20.36 -8.69
N PRO A 107 -7.51 -19.33 -9.33
CA PRO A 107 -6.82 -18.55 -10.34
C PRO A 107 -5.44 -18.02 -9.89
N LEU A 108 -5.34 -17.48 -8.68
CA LEU A 108 -4.07 -16.98 -8.17
C LEU A 108 -3.06 -18.10 -7.92
N LYS A 109 -3.45 -19.22 -7.31
CA LYS A 109 -2.56 -20.37 -7.10
C LYS A 109 -2.04 -20.93 -8.42
N LYS A 110 -2.92 -21.03 -9.42
CA LYS A 110 -2.53 -21.44 -10.77
C LYS A 110 -1.49 -20.48 -11.36
N ALA A 111 -1.75 -19.19 -11.33
CA ALA A 111 -0.81 -18.18 -11.83
C ALA A 111 0.52 -18.19 -11.08
N MET A 112 0.51 -18.37 -9.74
CA MET A 112 1.72 -18.55 -8.95
C MET A 112 2.52 -19.80 -9.35
N THR A 113 1.81 -20.91 -9.60
CA THR A 113 2.43 -22.16 -10.01
C THR A 113 3.04 -22.06 -11.41
N GLU A 114 2.36 -21.39 -12.33
CA GLU A 114 2.86 -21.14 -13.69
C GLU A 114 4.12 -20.25 -13.67
N GLU A 115 4.18 -19.22 -12.80
CA GLU A 115 5.30 -18.29 -12.77
C GLU A 115 6.51 -18.83 -11.98
N TRP A 116 6.29 -19.53 -10.87
CA TRP A 116 7.37 -19.95 -9.95
C TRP A 116 7.49 -21.46 -9.74
N GLY A 117 6.67 -22.29 -10.39
CA GLY A 117 6.67 -23.74 -10.28
C GLY A 117 5.79 -24.29 -9.13
N SER A 118 5.58 -23.54 -8.06
CA SER A 118 4.61 -23.84 -7.00
C SER A 118 4.30 -22.62 -6.14
N VAL A 119 3.20 -22.69 -5.39
CA VAL A 119 2.85 -21.67 -4.38
C VAL A 119 3.92 -21.58 -3.28
N ASP A 120 4.47 -22.70 -2.86
CA ASP A 120 5.52 -22.74 -1.81
C ASP A 120 6.81 -22.08 -2.29
N LEU A 121 7.19 -22.25 -3.55
CA LEU A 121 8.35 -21.57 -4.15
C LEU A 121 8.10 -20.05 -4.24
N TRP A 122 6.88 -19.63 -4.56
CA TRP A 122 6.52 -18.23 -4.49
C TRP A 122 6.66 -17.68 -3.06
N PHE A 123 6.13 -18.37 -2.03
CA PHE A 123 6.27 -17.95 -0.64
C PHE A 123 7.74 -17.79 -0.24
N ALA A 124 8.58 -18.76 -0.57
CA ALA A 124 10.01 -18.69 -0.29
C ALA A 124 10.65 -17.46 -0.95
N ARG A 125 10.32 -17.20 -2.23
CA ARG A 125 10.79 -16.04 -2.98
C ARG A 125 10.29 -14.73 -2.37
N PHE A 126 9.00 -14.63 -2.06
CA PHE A 126 8.39 -13.44 -1.49
C PHE A 126 8.98 -13.08 -0.12
N LYS A 127 9.18 -14.08 0.76
CA LYS A 127 9.86 -13.90 2.05
C LYS A 127 11.29 -13.36 1.85
N THR A 128 12.02 -13.83 0.85
CA THR A 128 13.37 -13.31 0.55
C THR A 128 13.32 -11.83 0.18
N ILE A 129 12.33 -11.40 -0.62
CA ILE A 129 12.14 -10.00 -0.99
C ILE A 129 11.75 -9.17 0.24
N ALA A 130 10.85 -9.67 1.09
CA ALA A 130 10.47 -9.01 2.33
C ALA A 130 11.66 -8.79 3.29
N MET A 131 12.69 -9.63 3.22
CA MET A 131 13.93 -9.48 4.00
C MET A 131 14.95 -8.50 3.40
N THR A 132 14.60 -7.79 2.30
CA THR A 132 15.44 -6.72 1.74
C THR A 132 15.78 -5.69 2.83
N ARG A 133 17.04 -5.23 2.84
CA ARG A 133 17.49 -4.22 3.81
C ARG A 133 16.97 -2.85 3.38
N GLY A 134 16.29 -2.19 4.29
CA GLY A 134 15.67 -0.89 4.06
C GLY A 134 14.31 -0.80 4.75
N ILE A 135 13.64 0.30 4.52
CA ILE A 135 12.25 0.55 4.87
C ILE A 135 11.43 0.54 3.59
N GLY A 136 10.26 -0.08 3.60
CA GLY A 136 9.44 -0.16 2.40
C GLY A 136 8.51 -1.37 2.40
N TRP A 137 8.25 -1.92 1.22
CA TRP A 137 7.22 -2.93 1.00
C TRP A 137 7.72 -4.05 0.10
N ALA A 138 7.37 -5.29 0.43
CA ALA A 138 7.42 -6.38 -0.53
C ALA A 138 6.03 -6.55 -1.14
N VAL A 139 5.94 -6.54 -2.47
CA VAL A 139 4.67 -6.49 -3.19
C VAL A 139 4.60 -7.55 -4.28
N LEU A 140 3.45 -8.19 -4.38
CA LEU A 140 3.05 -9.02 -5.52
C LEU A 140 2.17 -8.19 -6.44
N TYR A 141 2.62 -8.01 -7.67
CA TYR A 141 1.90 -7.33 -8.75
C TYR A 141 1.40 -8.30 -9.81
N TYR A 142 0.38 -7.88 -10.53
CA TYR A 142 -0.02 -8.48 -11.79
C TYR A 142 0.12 -7.50 -12.95
N ASP A 143 0.82 -7.92 -13.99
CA ASP A 143 0.93 -7.22 -15.26
C ASP A 143 -0.22 -7.65 -16.18
N PRO A 144 -1.22 -6.79 -16.44
CA PRO A 144 -2.35 -7.13 -17.27
C PRO A 144 -2.00 -7.23 -18.76
N ILE A 145 -0.89 -6.62 -19.20
CA ILE A 145 -0.44 -6.63 -20.58
C ILE A 145 0.18 -7.99 -20.93
N ASN A 146 1.15 -8.42 -20.10
CA ASN A 146 1.86 -9.69 -20.31
C ASN A 146 1.23 -10.87 -19.58
N LYS A 147 0.17 -10.62 -18.78
CA LYS A 147 -0.56 -11.62 -17.97
C LYS A 147 0.36 -12.40 -17.03
N LYS A 148 1.24 -11.66 -16.33
CA LYS A 148 2.28 -12.23 -15.45
C LYS A 148 2.18 -11.67 -14.03
N LEU A 149 2.51 -12.52 -13.07
CA LEU A 149 2.76 -12.09 -11.69
C LEU A 149 4.23 -11.66 -11.54
N LEU A 150 4.45 -10.57 -10.81
CA LEU A 150 5.78 -10.01 -10.54
C LEU A 150 5.89 -9.67 -9.07
N ASN A 151 7.01 -10.01 -8.45
CA ASN A 151 7.34 -9.51 -7.12
C ASN A 151 8.25 -8.30 -7.24
N ALA A 152 8.05 -7.29 -6.38
CA ALA A 152 8.92 -6.13 -6.28
C ALA A 152 9.15 -5.72 -4.82
N TRP A 153 10.28 -5.05 -4.59
CA TRP A 153 10.53 -4.25 -3.40
C TRP A 153 10.26 -2.79 -3.76
N ILE A 154 9.52 -2.10 -2.90
CA ILE A 154 9.22 -0.67 -3.01
C ILE A 154 9.91 0.02 -1.85
N ASP A 155 10.79 0.97 -2.14
CA ASP A 155 11.44 1.77 -1.11
C ASP A 155 10.49 2.84 -0.58
N GLU A 156 10.56 3.11 0.71
CA GLU A 156 9.67 4.03 1.41
C GLU A 156 8.20 3.68 1.15
N GLN A 157 7.36 4.66 0.74
CA GLN A 157 5.96 4.43 0.39
C GLN A 157 5.75 4.39 -1.13
N HIS A 158 6.63 5.00 -1.94
CA HIS A 158 6.34 5.41 -3.31
C HIS A 158 7.44 5.14 -4.33
N LEU A 159 8.65 4.80 -3.92
CA LEU A 159 9.78 4.65 -4.83
C LEU A 159 9.89 3.23 -5.38
N GLY A 160 9.70 3.07 -6.67
CA GLY A 160 9.85 1.79 -7.36
C GLY A 160 8.54 1.03 -7.60
N HIS A 161 7.37 1.67 -7.44
CA HIS A 161 6.12 1.09 -7.90
C HIS A 161 6.19 0.77 -9.39
N LEU A 162 5.72 -0.41 -9.76
CA LEU A 162 5.72 -0.86 -11.15
C LEU A 162 4.53 -0.25 -11.89
N THR A 163 4.81 0.73 -12.73
CA THR A 163 3.79 1.52 -13.44
C THR A 163 2.86 0.64 -14.28
N GLY A 164 1.56 0.85 -14.12
CA GLY A 164 0.53 0.12 -14.88
C GLY A 164 0.23 -1.28 -14.38
N LEU A 165 0.92 -1.77 -13.35
CA LEU A 165 0.66 -3.07 -12.75
C LEU A 165 -0.37 -2.97 -11.62
N ALA A 166 -1.19 -4.00 -11.47
CA ALA A 166 -2.13 -4.08 -10.39
C ALA A 166 -1.49 -4.67 -9.12
N TRP A 167 -1.67 -4.00 -7.99
CA TRP A 167 -1.30 -4.50 -6.67
C TRP A 167 -2.23 -5.65 -6.27
N ILE A 168 -1.68 -6.82 -6.03
CA ILE A 168 -2.43 -8.01 -5.61
C ILE A 168 -2.31 -8.24 -4.10
N PHE A 169 -1.08 -8.17 -3.59
CA PHE A 169 -0.75 -8.42 -2.19
C PHE A 169 0.54 -7.69 -1.81
N GLY A 170 0.67 -7.28 -0.54
CA GLY A 170 1.91 -6.69 -0.05
C GLY A 170 2.03 -6.75 1.46
N ILE A 171 3.27 -6.69 1.93
CA ILE A 171 3.63 -6.62 3.35
C ILE A 171 4.43 -5.36 3.63
N ASP A 172 4.07 -4.70 4.71
CA ASP A 172 4.80 -3.54 5.23
C ASP A 172 6.06 -3.98 5.99
N MET A 173 7.20 -3.44 5.58
CA MET A 173 8.50 -3.72 6.18
C MET A 173 9.14 -2.49 6.84
N TRP A 174 8.34 -1.45 7.08
CA TRP A 174 8.70 -0.35 7.97
C TRP A 174 8.73 -0.81 9.42
N GLU A 175 9.59 -0.23 10.24
CA GLU A 175 9.74 -0.62 11.66
C GLU A 175 8.46 -0.46 12.47
N HIS A 176 7.60 0.50 12.13
CA HIS A 176 6.31 0.67 12.81
C HIS A 176 5.37 -0.54 12.68
N SER A 177 5.53 -1.36 11.64
CA SER A 177 4.70 -2.54 11.44
C SER A 177 5.07 -3.74 12.33
N PHE A 178 6.31 -3.77 12.87
CA PHE A 178 6.80 -4.94 13.59
C PHE A 178 7.63 -4.65 14.85
N TYR A 179 8.21 -3.45 15.01
CA TYR A 179 9.22 -3.20 16.04
C TYR A 179 8.69 -3.39 17.47
N LEU A 180 7.42 -3.05 17.73
CA LEU A 180 6.81 -3.22 19.06
C LEU A 180 6.74 -4.69 19.51
N ASP A 181 6.54 -5.63 18.58
CA ASP A 181 6.37 -7.04 18.90
C ASP A 181 7.63 -7.86 18.66
N TYR A 182 8.45 -7.46 17.69
CA TYR A 182 9.56 -8.26 17.18
C TYR A 182 10.93 -7.60 17.26
N ALA A 183 11.00 -6.33 17.67
CA ALA A 183 12.24 -5.55 17.65
C ALA A 183 12.93 -5.68 16.27
N THR A 184 14.13 -6.24 16.21
CA THR A 184 14.90 -6.43 14.96
C THR A 184 14.62 -7.75 14.24
N ASP A 185 13.76 -8.63 14.78
CA ASP A 185 13.48 -9.95 14.19
C ASP A 185 12.42 -9.88 13.09
N LYS A 186 12.77 -9.22 11.98
CA LYS A 186 11.92 -9.08 10.79
C LYS A 186 11.37 -10.43 10.31
N LYS A 187 12.17 -11.49 10.41
CA LYS A 187 11.78 -12.83 9.92
C LYS A 187 10.55 -13.35 10.63
N LYS A 188 10.52 -13.26 11.98
CA LYS A 188 9.35 -13.69 12.76
C LYS A 188 8.11 -12.86 12.44
N TYR A 189 8.28 -11.55 12.23
CA TYR A 189 7.16 -10.72 11.80
C TYR A 189 6.60 -11.16 10.45
N VAL A 190 7.46 -11.38 9.44
CA VAL A 190 7.02 -11.85 8.11
C VAL A 190 6.25 -13.15 8.21
N ASP A 191 6.73 -14.12 9.02
CA ASP A 191 6.05 -15.38 9.24
C ASP A 191 4.69 -15.16 9.94
N ALA A 192 4.64 -14.35 11.00
CA ALA A 192 3.39 -14.03 11.70
C ALA A 192 2.39 -13.29 10.81
N PHE A 193 2.84 -12.32 10.01
CA PHE A 193 1.96 -11.60 9.09
C PHE A 193 1.30 -12.57 8.10
N LEU A 194 2.10 -13.40 7.43
CA LEU A 194 1.61 -14.36 6.43
C LEU A 194 0.63 -15.39 7.01
N ASP A 195 0.81 -15.76 8.28
CA ASP A 195 -0.10 -16.66 9.02
C ASP A 195 -1.47 -16.01 9.31
N ASN A 196 -1.56 -14.68 9.31
CA ASN A 196 -2.79 -13.93 9.60
C ASN A 196 -3.52 -13.45 8.33
N VAL A 197 -2.96 -13.64 7.15
CA VAL A 197 -3.56 -13.16 5.89
C VAL A 197 -4.86 -13.89 5.57
N ASN A 198 -5.87 -13.11 5.21
CA ASN A 198 -7.08 -13.61 4.58
C ASN A 198 -6.82 -13.79 3.07
N TRP A 199 -6.36 -14.98 2.68
CA TRP A 199 -6.04 -15.30 1.28
C TRP A 199 -7.25 -15.27 0.34
N GLU A 200 -8.48 -15.34 0.86
CA GLU A 200 -9.69 -15.13 0.05
C GLU A 200 -9.80 -13.68 -0.45
N VAL A 201 -9.35 -12.71 0.35
CA VAL A 201 -9.27 -11.31 -0.07
C VAL A 201 -8.22 -11.13 -1.16
N VAL A 202 -7.05 -11.74 -1.00
CA VAL A 202 -5.97 -11.68 -1.99
C VAL A 202 -6.41 -12.32 -3.32
N GLU A 203 -7.05 -13.48 -3.25
CA GLU A 203 -7.64 -14.17 -4.41
C GLU A 203 -8.68 -13.28 -5.12
N LYS A 204 -9.54 -12.61 -4.35
CA LYS A 204 -10.54 -11.68 -4.90
C LYS A 204 -9.90 -10.47 -5.58
N ASN A 205 -8.79 -9.96 -5.04
CA ASN A 205 -8.04 -8.87 -5.68
C ASN A 205 -7.52 -9.32 -7.05
N PHE A 206 -6.93 -10.51 -7.11
CA PHE A 206 -6.43 -11.08 -8.36
C PHE A 206 -7.55 -11.35 -9.36
N SER A 207 -8.64 -11.99 -8.93
CA SER A 207 -9.79 -12.32 -9.78
C SER A 207 -10.41 -11.08 -10.42
N LYS A 208 -10.50 -9.97 -9.67
CA LYS A 208 -10.98 -8.69 -10.23
C LYS A 208 -10.11 -8.18 -11.37
N VAL A 209 -8.81 -8.31 -11.24
CA VAL A 209 -7.85 -7.77 -12.23
C VAL A 209 -7.85 -8.59 -13.51
N ILE A 210 -7.99 -9.91 -13.40
CA ILE A 210 -8.06 -10.80 -14.59
C ILE A 210 -9.47 -10.90 -15.20
N GLY A 211 -10.47 -10.17 -14.62
CA GLY A 211 -11.83 -10.14 -15.16
C GLY A 211 -12.66 -11.40 -14.91
N THR A 212 -12.25 -12.25 -13.99
CA THR A 212 -13.02 -13.41 -13.52
C THR A 212 -13.73 -13.02 -12.21
N GLN A 213 -14.93 -12.45 -12.31
CA GLN A 213 -15.81 -12.22 -11.16
C GLN A 213 -16.80 -13.35 -11.01
#